data_837bc719d44b6b9bedc03f9a91309bd7
#
_entry.id   837bc719d44b6b9bedc03f9a91309bd7
#
_cell.length_a   1.000
_cell.length_b   1.000
_cell.length_c   1.000
_cell.angle_alpha   90.00
_cell.angle_beta   90.00
_cell.angle_gamma   90.00
#
_symmetry.space_group_name_H-M   'P 1'
#
loop_
_entity.id
_entity.type
_entity.pdbx_description
1 polymer ?
#
loop_
_entity_poly.entity_id
_entity_poly.type
_entity_poly.pdbx_seq_one_letter_code
_entity_poly.pdbx_strand_id
1 'polypeptide(L)'
;MSIFFEPYKAFSVQVLSIYVESAVPMLIVHNFVNSSKRNLIFLRYLLIIFLIVSCSSNEELPDERLIEKELYDQAQSRLKSASYSTAIISLESLESRFPFGRYAEQAQAELIYAYYMNSQFEASESAAQRFINLHPRHSHTGYAYYMKGLAAFTEDSGLFSRYFQSDLAKREIIMAQRSFDELSDFISRYPDSNYVPHAKQRMIYLRNLLAVHEIYVADFYMKRGAYLAAIGRAKYVVEHLPNTPQTPFALSILVEAYDILDYPKLRDVNLKILNSNFPDFDINQNLSVEKRSWKRILTLGLLGKEKIEKPTPLTP
;
A
#
# COMPACT_ATOMS: atom_id res chain seq x y z
N MET A 1 -25.09 48.18 -6.31
CA MET A 1 -26.10 47.73 -5.34
C MET A 1 -25.40 46.86 -4.34
N SER A 2 -25.10 47.46 -3.19
CA SER A 2 -24.34 46.94 -2.07
C SER A 2 -25.18 45.98 -1.24
N ILE A 3 -24.65 44.85 -0.78
CA ILE A 3 -25.15 44.14 0.42
C ILE A 3 -23.92 43.40 1.01
N PHE A 4 -23.38 43.97 2.05
CA PHE A 4 -23.17 43.52 3.42
C PHE A 4 -22.99 41.98 3.62
N PHE A 5 -21.79 41.60 4.02
CA PHE A 5 -21.56 40.45 4.89
C PHE A 5 -20.74 40.91 6.09
N GLU A 6 -21.37 40.93 7.22
CA GLU A 6 -20.82 41.29 8.53
C GLU A 6 -20.20 40.07 9.25
N PRO A 7 -19.28 40.33 10.21
CA PRO A 7 -18.41 39.33 10.81
C PRO A 7 -19.00 38.78 12.13
N TYR A 8 -19.54 37.55 12.10
CA TYR A 8 -20.12 36.90 13.29
C TYR A 8 -19.25 35.82 13.95
N LYS A 9 -17.96 35.73 13.68
CA LYS A 9 -17.10 34.68 14.30
C LYS A 9 -16.07 35.11 15.34
N ALA A 10 -15.94 36.42 15.60
CA ALA A 10 -14.94 36.91 16.59
C ALA A 10 -15.47 37.02 18.03
N PHE A 11 -16.77 36.92 18.27
CA PHE A 11 -17.35 37.22 19.59
C PHE A 11 -17.51 36.01 20.52
N SER A 12 -17.50 34.78 19.98
CA SER A 12 -17.73 33.58 20.82
C SER A 12 -16.47 33.04 21.51
N VAL A 13 -15.28 33.32 20.98
CA VAL A 13 -14.02 32.77 21.55
C VAL A 13 -13.52 33.60 22.73
N GLN A 14 -13.73 34.92 22.69
CA GLN A 14 -13.29 35.80 23.78
C GLN A 14 -14.16 35.69 25.06
N VAL A 15 -15.45 35.40 24.93
CA VAL A 15 -16.35 35.23 26.10
C VAL A 15 -16.07 33.89 26.80
N LEU A 16 -15.66 32.86 26.10
CA LEU A 16 -15.30 31.55 26.71
C LEU A 16 -13.97 31.62 27.47
N SER A 17 -13.00 32.42 27.00
CA SER A 17 -11.71 32.62 27.65
C SER A 17 -11.85 33.37 29.00
N ILE A 18 -12.73 34.35 29.08
CA ILE A 18 -12.97 35.12 30.31
C ILE A 18 -13.72 34.30 31.36
N TYR A 19 -14.61 33.38 30.95
CA TYR A 19 -15.33 32.50 31.89
C TYR A 19 -14.47 31.36 32.45
N VAL A 20 -13.47 30.90 31.71
CA VAL A 20 -12.53 29.87 32.19
C VAL A 20 -11.53 30.43 33.17
N GLU A 21 -11.04 31.68 33.00
CA GLU A 21 -10.10 32.31 33.92
C GLU A 21 -10.73 32.75 35.27
N SER A 22 -12.02 33.06 35.31
CA SER A 22 -12.69 33.49 36.53
C SER A 22 -13.31 32.36 37.38
N ALA A 23 -13.56 31.18 36.79
CA ALA A 23 -14.22 30.08 37.51
C ALA A 23 -13.26 29.09 38.17
N VAL A 24 -12.01 29.01 37.71
CA VAL A 24 -11.02 28.06 38.23
C VAL A 24 -10.49 28.38 39.64
N PRO A 25 -10.23 29.64 40.04
CA PRO A 25 -9.68 29.90 41.37
C PRO A 25 -10.69 29.76 42.51
N MET A 26 -12.01 29.85 42.26
CA MET A 26 -13.01 29.80 43.34
C MET A 26 -13.44 28.41 43.74
N LEU A 27 -13.29 27.44 42.87
CA LEU A 27 -13.62 26.02 43.12
C LEU A 27 -12.48 25.25 43.84
N ILE A 28 -11.25 25.76 43.74
CA ILE A 28 -10.09 25.06 44.32
C ILE A 28 -9.93 25.32 45.83
N VAL A 29 -10.43 26.46 46.36
CA VAL A 29 -10.20 26.84 47.74
C VAL A 29 -11.20 26.29 48.74
N HIS A 30 -12.39 25.86 48.31
CA HIS A 30 -13.44 25.45 49.28
C HIS A 30 -13.50 23.96 49.60
N ASN A 31 -12.74 23.07 48.91
CA ASN A 31 -12.88 21.64 49.11
C ASN A 31 -11.61 20.89 49.54
N PHE A 32 -10.66 21.59 50.16
CA PHE A 32 -9.40 20.98 50.61
C PHE A 32 -9.45 20.28 51.98
N VAL A 33 -10.60 20.26 52.64
CA VAL A 33 -10.78 19.63 53.95
C VAL A 33 -11.95 18.65 53.92
N ASN A 34 -11.75 17.48 53.43
CA ASN A 34 -12.30 16.18 53.88
C ASN A 34 -12.40 15.12 52.76
N SER A 35 -11.74 14.01 53.01
CA SER A 35 -11.98 12.71 52.42
C SER A 35 -11.01 12.20 51.34
N SER A 36 -10.21 11.22 51.76
CA SER A 36 -9.26 10.42 50.96
C SER A 36 -9.85 9.82 49.64
N LYS A 37 -11.16 9.62 49.55
CA LYS A 37 -11.84 9.14 48.36
C LYS A 37 -12.06 10.21 47.28
N ARG A 38 -12.17 11.50 47.66
CA ARG A 38 -12.31 12.61 46.70
C ARG A 38 -11.01 12.92 45.99
N ASN A 39 -9.87 12.75 46.68
CA ASN A 39 -8.56 12.98 46.07
C ASN A 39 -8.24 11.96 44.94
N LEU A 40 -8.74 10.73 45.04
CA LEU A 40 -8.58 9.71 44.03
C LEU A 40 -9.38 10.01 42.74
N ILE A 41 -10.58 10.57 42.90
CA ILE A 41 -11.44 11.00 41.80
C ILE A 41 -10.83 12.23 41.12
N PHE A 42 -10.33 13.17 41.88
CA PHE A 42 -9.67 14.38 41.37
C PHE A 42 -8.39 14.05 40.59
N LEU A 43 -7.58 13.11 41.10
CA LEU A 43 -6.38 12.64 40.45
C LEU A 43 -6.70 11.94 39.11
N ARG A 44 -7.81 11.20 39.06
CA ARG A 44 -8.32 10.52 37.85
C ARG A 44 -8.77 11.51 36.78
N TYR A 45 -9.48 12.59 37.16
CA TYR A 45 -9.87 13.67 36.24
C TYR A 45 -8.65 14.51 35.80
N LEU A 46 -7.70 14.77 36.67
CA LEU A 46 -6.45 15.44 36.33
C LEU A 46 -5.63 14.65 35.32
N LEU A 47 -5.58 13.33 35.48
CA LEU A 47 -4.91 12.41 34.55
C LEU A 47 -5.60 12.35 33.19
N ILE A 48 -6.94 12.41 33.15
CA ILE A 48 -7.71 12.48 31.90
C ILE A 48 -7.49 13.84 31.20
N ILE A 49 -7.46 14.95 31.94
CA ILE A 49 -7.19 16.28 31.39
C ILE A 49 -5.75 16.36 30.87
N PHE A 50 -4.77 15.74 31.57
CA PHE A 50 -3.38 15.67 31.11
C PHE A 50 -3.23 14.85 29.82
N LEU A 51 -4.00 13.77 29.65
CA LEU A 51 -4.05 12.97 28.43
C LEU A 51 -4.69 13.72 27.24
N ILE A 52 -5.67 14.59 27.50
CA ILE A 52 -6.34 15.38 26.45
C ILE A 52 -5.42 16.54 25.98
N VAL A 53 -4.65 17.14 26.87
CA VAL A 53 -3.73 18.24 26.53
C VAL A 53 -2.46 17.75 25.81
N SER A 54 -2.12 16.45 25.95
CA SER A 54 -0.91 15.87 25.33
C SER A 54 -1.01 15.63 23.82
N CYS A 55 -2.17 15.84 23.18
CA CYS A 55 -2.36 15.68 21.72
C CYS A 55 -2.43 17.02 20.96
N SER A 56 -1.80 18.06 21.44
CA SER A 56 -1.53 19.23 20.59
C SER A 56 -0.21 19.00 19.85
N SER A 57 -0.24 18.23 18.77
CA SER A 57 0.78 18.34 17.75
C SER A 57 0.63 19.74 17.15
N ASN A 58 1.55 20.63 17.49
CA ASN A 58 1.75 21.85 16.70
C ASN A 58 2.22 21.39 15.31
N GLU A 59 1.28 21.12 14.40
CA GLU A 59 1.58 21.19 12.98
C GLU A 59 1.91 22.67 12.73
N GLU A 60 3.20 23.00 12.69
CA GLU A 60 3.66 24.26 12.17
C GLU A 60 3.20 24.35 10.72
N LEU A 61 2.12 25.08 10.48
CA LEU A 61 1.69 25.43 9.13
C LEU A 61 2.88 26.15 8.46
N PRO A 62 3.20 25.82 7.20
CA PRO A 62 4.28 26.49 6.49
C PRO A 62 4.04 28.00 6.51
N ASP A 63 5.08 28.78 6.83
CA ASP A 63 4.95 30.24 6.87
C ASP A 63 4.50 30.74 5.49
N GLU A 64 3.33 31.39 5.44
CA GLU A 64 2.75 31.94 4.20
C GLU A 64 3.66 33.00 3.54
N ARG A 65 4.68 33.49 4.27
CA ARG A 65 5.64 34.48 3.78
C ARG A 65 6.81 33.88 3.00
N LEU A 66 6.95 32.55 3.00
CA LEU A 66 8.04 31.91 2.27
C LEU A 66 7.88 32.11 0.76
N ILE A 67 8.97 32.48 0.11
CA ILE A 67 9.05 32.51 -1.35
C ILE A 67 9.14 31.09 -1.92
N GLU A 68 8.89 30.93 -3.21
CA GLU A 68 8.89 29.62 -3.89
C GLU A 68 10.13 28.78 -3.60
N LYS A 69 11.34 29.42 -3.72
CA LYS A 69 12.60 28.74 -3.46
C LYS A 69 12.73 28.26 -2.01
N GLU A 70 12.31 29.07 -1.05
CA GLU A 70 12.39 28.73 0.38
C GLU A 70 11.46 27.59 0.73
N LEU A 71 10.24 27.56 0.16
CA LEU A 71 9.31 26.44 0.30
C LEU A 71 9.89 25.15 -0.27
N TYR A 72 10.53 25.26 -1.44
CA TYR A 72 11.18 24.10 -2.06
C TYR A 72 12.38 23.60 -1.24
N ASP A 73 13.26 24.50 -0.80
CA ASP A 73 14.41 24.13 0.04
C ASP A 73 13.98 23.53 1.38
N GLN A 74 12.88 24.02 1.95
CA GLN A 74 12.27 23.46 3.16
C GLN A 74 11.73 22.04 2.90
N ALA A 75 11.02 21.83 1.79
CA ALA A 75 10.54 20.51 1.38
C ALA A 75 11.70 19.52 1.20
N GLN A 76 12.77 19.94 0.52
CA GLN A 76 13.98 19.13 0.33
C GLN A 76 14.63 18.72 1.66
N SER A 77 14.74 19.64 2.59
CA SER A 77 15.29 19.36 3.92
C SER A 77 14.45 18.31 4.66
N ARG A 78 13.11 18.41 4.58
CA ARG A 78 12.17 17.46 5.19
C ARG A 78 12.20 16.10 4.52
N LEU A 79 12.32 16.03 3.19
CA LEU A 79 12.51 14.77 2.46
C LEU A 79 13.81 14.07 2.86
N LYS A 80 14.93 14.81 2.96
CA LYS A 80 16.22 14.28 3.40
C LYS A 80 16.22 13.77 4.84
N SER A 81 15.45 14.41 5.71
CA SER A 81 15.25 13.98 7.11
C SER A 81 14.18 12.90 7.27
N ALA A 82 13.63 12.37 6.18
CA ALA A 82 12.52 11.39 6.16
C ALA A 82 11.25 11.86 6.89
N SER A 83 11.07 13.18 7.04
CA SER A 83 9.89 13.80 7.63
C SER A 83 8.80 13.98 6.57
N TYR A 84 8.29 12.85 6.03
CA TYR A 84 7.46 12.85 4.83
C TYR A 84 6.13 13.60 5.00
N SER A 85 5.47 13.49 6.15
CA SER A 85 4.21 14.20 6.39
C SER A 85 4.37 15.73 6.29
N THR A 86 5.44 16.26 6.85
CA THR A 86 5.71 17.71 6.78
C THR A 86 6.27 18.13 5.41
N ALA A 87 7.00 17.22 4.71
CA ALA A 87 7.42 17.44 3.34
C ALA A 87 6.22 17.59 2.39
N ILE A 88 5.21 16.73 2.54
CA ILE A 88 3.95 16.79 1.79
C ILE A 88 3.31 18.18 1.93
N ILE A 89 3.15 18.68 3.17
CA ILE A 89 2.56 20.00 3.41
C ILE A 89 3.33 21.12 2.67
N SER A 90 4.67 21.07 2.67
CA SER A 90 5.48 22.07 1.96
C SER A 90 5.33 21.97 0.44
N LEU A 91 5.33 20.74 -0.11
CA LEU A 91 5.19 20.51 -1.54
C LEU A 91 3.79 20.86 -2.05
N GLU A 92 2.72 20.53 -1.30
CA GLU A 92 1.34 20.93 -1.61
C GLU A 92 1.18 22.45 -1.54
N SER A 93 1.78 23.12 -0.55
CA SER A 93 1.78 24.57 -0.47
C SER A 93 2.49 25.21 -1.65
N LEU A 94 3.61 24.61 -2.10
CA LEU A 94 4.33 25.08 -3.27
C LEU A 94 3.49 24.91 -4.54
N GLU A 95 2.89 23.73 -4.76
CA GLU A 95 2.02 23.45 -5.90
C GLU A 95 0.81 24.39 -5.94
N SER A 96 0.19 24.66 -4.78
CA SER A 96 -0.98 25.54 -4.68
C SER A 96 -0.65 27.02 -4.92
N ARG A 97 0.47 27.49 -4.39
CA ARG A 97 0.84 28.93 -4.46
C ARG A 97 1.59 29.28 -5.73
N PHE A 98 2.36 28.34 -6.28
CA PHE A 98 3.22 28.53 -7.45
C PHE A 98 3.00 27.42 -8.49
N PRO A 99 1.75 27.24 -9.04
CA PRO A 99 1.43 26.11 -9.91
C PRO A 99 2.20 26.09 -11.23
N PHE A 100 2.74 27.23 -11.65
CA PHE A 100 3.57 27.41 -12.85
C PHE A 100 4.97 27.91 -12.50
N GLY A 101 5.37 27.73 -11.26
CA GLY A 101 6.66 28.15 -10.76
C GLY A 101 7.80 27.26 -11.28
N ARG A 102 9.02 27.72 -11.06
CA ARG A 102 10.22 27.00 -11.50
C ARG A 102 10.36 25.62 -10.92
N TYR A 103 9.87 25.43 -9.71
CA TYR A 103 9.97 24.16 -8.96
C TYR A 103 8.67 23.35 -9.00
N ALA A 104 7.61 23.82 -9.68
CA ALA A 104 6.30 23.17 -9.65
C ALA A 104 6.32 21.73 -10.17
N GLU A 105 6.93 21.50 -11.35
CA GLU A 105 7.01 20.15 -11.93
C GLU A 105 7.84 19.20 -11.07
N GLN A 106 8.94 19.68 -10.52
CA GLN A 106 9.78 18.89 -9.62
C GLN A 106 9.05 18.57 -8.32
N ALA A 107 8.35 19.54 -7.73
CA ALA A 107 7.56 19.35 -6.51
C ALA A 107 6.43 18.33 -6.70
N GLN A 108 5.75 18.38 -7.85
CA GLN A 108 4.72 17.39 -8.20
C GLN A 108 5.31 15.97 -8.32
N ALA A 109 6.49 15.82 -8.92
CA ALA A 109 7.16 14.53 -9.01
C ALA A 109 7.61 14.01 -7.63
N GLU A 110 8.08 14.89 -6.75
CA GLU A 110 8.51 14.57 -5.39
C GLU A 110 7.34 14.26 -4.45
N LEU A 111 6.17 14.87 -4.67
CA LEU A 111 4.94 14.52 -3.96
C LEU A 111 4.57 13.05 -4.13
N ILE A 112 4.76 12.48 -5.32
CA ILE A 112 4.51 11.06 -5.57
C ILE A 112 5.31 10.20 -4.59
N TYR A 113 6.60 10.50 -4.44
CA TYR A 113 7.49 9.80 -3.51
C TYR A 113 7.12 10.05 -2.05
N ALA A 114 6.87 11.31 -1.70
CA ALA A 114 6.54 11.71 -0.33
C ALA A 114 5.27 11.01 0.17
N TYR A 115 4.21 10.96 -0.65
CA TYR A 115 2.98 10.21 -0.34
C TYR A 115 3.26 8.72 -0.17
N TYR A 116 4.03 8.11 -1.08
CA TYR A 116 4.37 6.70 -0.99
C TYR A 116 5.10 6.37 0.31
N MET A 117 6.12 7.15 0.66
CA MET A 117 6.92 6.96 1.87
C MET A 117 6.15 7.25 3.16
N ASN A 118 5.09 8.07 3.07
CA ASN A 118 4.15 8.34 4.17
C ASN A 118 2.99 7.32 4.24
N SER A 119 3.06 6.23 3.48
CA SER A 119 2.03 5.18 3.40
C SER A 119 0.67 5.67 2.89
N GLN A 120 0.63 6.78 2.16
CA GLN A 120 -0.55 7.34 1.49
C GLN A 120 -0.57 6.87 0.03
N PHE A 121 -0.78 5.57 -0.17
CA PHE A 121 -0.58 4.91 -1.47
C PHE A 121 -1.55 5.37 -2.53
N GLU A 122 -2.83 5.55 -2.18
CA GLU A 122 -3.85 6.07 -3.10
C GLU A 122 -3.55 7.52 -3.53
N ALA A 123 -3.02 8.34 -2.62
CA ALA A 123 -2.58 9.71 -2.95
C ALA A 123 -1.36 9.69 -3.87
N SER A 124 -0.40 8.80 -3.61
CA SER A 124 0.77 8.60 -4.47
C SER A 124 0.38 8.18 -5.89
N GLU A 125 -0.52 7.20 -6.01
CA GLU A 125 -1.03 6.74 -7.31
C GLU A 125 -1.76 7.85 -8.07
N SER A 126 -2.63 8.60 -7.38
CA SER A 126 -3.37 9.71 -7.96
C SER A 126 -2.44 10.85 -8.40
N ALA A 127 -1.44 11.18 -7.61
CA ALA A 127 -0.42 12.17 -7.94
C ALA A 127 0.42 11.74 -9.15
N ALA A 128 0.81 10.45 -9.21
CA ALA A 128 1.54 9.88 -10.34
C ALA A 128 0.71 9.95 -11.63
N GLN A 129 -0.56 9.55 -11.58
CA GLN A 129 -1.46 9.64 -12.74
C GLN A 129 -1.66 11.08 -13.20
N ARG A 130 -1.82 12.02 -12.25
CA ARG A 130 -1.93 13.45 -12.56
C ARG A 130 -0.65 13.97 -13.25
N PHE A 131 0.53 13.62 -12.72
CA PHE A 131 1.81 14.01 -13.31
C PHE A 131 1.97 13.46 -14.74
N ILE A 132 1.64 12.20 -14.98
CA ILE A 132 1.68 11.58 -16.32
C ILE A 132 0.79 12.33 -17.31
N ASN A 133 -0.41 12.73 -16.89
CA ASN A 133 -1.37 13.44 -17.74
C ASN A 133 -0.93 14.87 -18.05
N LEU A 134 -0.38 15.59 -17.06
CA LEU A 134 0.04 16.99 -17.22
C LEU A 134 1.39 17.10 -17.93
N HIS A 135 2.31 16.16 -17.69
CA HIS A 135 3.68 16.24 -18.15
C HIS A 135 4.12 14.97 -18.92
N PRO A 136 3.43 14.58 -20.03
CA PRO A 136 3.66 13.30 -20.70
C PRO A 136 5.05 13.15 -21.34
N ARG A 137 5.78 14.24 -21.52
CA ARG A 137 7.13 14.26 -22.12
C ARG A 137 8.23 14.70 -21.14
N HIS A 138 7.91 14.85 -19.88
CA HIS A 138 8.90 15.26 -18.88
C HIS A 138 9.87 14.13 -18.57
N SER A 139 11.10 14.46 -18.18
CA SER A 139 12.13 13.46 -17.83
C SER A 139 11.72 12.50 -16.70
N HIS A 140 10.91 12.98 -15.76
CA HIS A 140 10.40 12.20 -14.63
C HIS A 140 9.10 11.44 -14.91
N THR A 141 8.57 11.48 -16.13
CA THR A 141 7.33 10.75 -16.46
C THR A 141 7.49 9.24 -16.31
N GLY A 142 8.66 8.71 -16.72
CA GLY A 142 9.00 7.30 -16.47
C GLY A 142 9.02 6.93 -14.98
N TYR A 143 9.53 7.83 -14.12
CA TYR A 143 9.46 7.65 -12.68
C TYR A 143 8.02 7.65 -12.14
N ALA A 144 7.16 8.52 -12.66
CA ALA A 144 5.74 8.55 -12.27
C ALA A 144 5.01 7.24 -12.65
N TYR A 145 5.25 6.66 -13.85
CA TYR A 145 4.75 5.33 -14.21
C TYR A 145 5.23 4.24 -13.26
N TYR A 146 6.52 4.24 -12.93
CA TYR A 146 7.10 3.30 -11.98
C TYR A 146 6.46 3.40 -10.59
N MET A 147 6.35 4.61 -10.04
CA MET A 147 5.76 4.85 -8.71
C MET A 147 4.27 4.52 -8.67
N LYS A 148 3.53 4.80 -9.75
CA LYS A 148 2.13 4.39 -9.90
C LYS A 148 1.99 2.88 -9.75
N GLY A 149 2.82 2.11 -10.46
CA GLY A 149 2.83 0.66 -10.36
C GLY A 149 3.18 0.15 -8.96
N LEU A 150 4.12 0.79 -8.25
CA LEU A 150 4.45 0.42 -6.88
C LEU A 150 3.30 0.74 -5.91
N ALA A 151 2.67 1.91 -6.05
CA ALA A 151 1.61 2.37 -5.16
C ALA A 151 0.32 1.55 -5.32
N ALA A 152 0.08 0.98 -6.51
CA ALA A 152 -1.08 0.15 -6.79
C ALA A 152 -1.17 -1.12 -5.93
N PHE A 153 -0.04 -1.64 -5.43
CA PHE A 153 0.00 -2.75 -4.49
C PHE A 153 1.04 -2.50 -3.40
N THR A 154 0.55 -2.41 -2.19
CA THR A 154 1.37 -2.39 -0.98
C THR A 154 0.86 -3.47 -0.05
N GLU A 155 1.77 -4.24 0.53
CA GLU A 155 1.42 -5.16 1.61
C GLU A 155 1.00 -4.31 2.81
N ASP A 156 -0.31 -4.12 2.95
CA ASP A 156 -0.84 -3.54 4.17
C ASP A 156 -0.73 -4.60 5.28
N SER A 157 0.44 -4.61 5.93
CA SER A 157 0.73 -5.46 7.09
C SER A 157 0.00 -4.99 8.35
N GLY A 158 -1.10 -4.26 8.19
CA GLY A 158 -1.92 -3.78 9.28
C GLY A 158 -2.40 -4.93 10.18
N LEU A 159 -2.31 -4.75 11.48
CA LEU A 159 -2.73 -5.71 12.51
C LEU A 159 -4.19 -6.17 12.34
N PHE A 160 -5.00 -5.45 11.56
CA PHE A 160 -6.39 -5.74 11.26
C PHE A 160 -6.59 -6.74 10.10
N SER A 161 -5.62 -6.93 9.21
CA SER A 161 -5.72 -7.85 8.07
C SER A 161 -5.89 -9.32 8.50
N ARG A 162 -5.48 -9.66 9.72
CA ARG A 162 -5.66 -11.02 10.31
C ARG A 162 -7.09 -11.38 10.67
N TYR A 163 -7.98 -10.39 10.87
CA TYR A 163 -9.36 -10.64 11.33
C TYR A 163 -10.40 -10.72 10.22
N PHE A 164 -10.12 -10.20 9.01
CA PHE A 164 -11.07 -10.15 7.88
C PHE A 164 -10.51 -10.89 6.65
N GLN A 165 -10.30 -12.20 6.76
CA GLN A 165 -9.53 -12.99 5.80
C GLN A 165 -10.13 -13.16 4.40
N SER A 166 -11.44 -13.07 4.19
CA SER A 166 -12.02 -13.44 2.88
C SER A 166 -12.09 -12.29 1.87
N ASP A 167 -12.52 -11.11 2.28
CA ASP A 167 -12.70 -9.98 1.36
C ASP A 167 -11.38 -9.21 1.13
N LEU A 168 -10.51 -9.18 2.15
CA LEU A 168 -9.16 -8.60 2.02
C LEU A 168 -8.30 -9.39 1.03
N ALA A 169 -8.32 -10.73 1.09
CA ALA A 169 -7.56 -11.56 0.17
C ALA A 169 -7.98 -11.34 -1.31
N LYS A 170 -9.27 -11.13 -1.57
CA LYS A 170 -9.75 -10.78 -2.93
C LYS A 170 -9.26 -9.40 -3.37
N ARG A 171 -9.31 -8.43 -2.47
CA ARG A 171 -8.84 -7.06 -2.75
C ARG A 171 -7.34 -7.05 -3.03
N GLU A 172 -6.55 -7.74 -2.21
CA GLU A 172 -5.10 -7.87 -2.39
C GLU A 172 -4.73 -8.46 -3.75
N ILE A 173 -5.44 -9.48 -4.22
CA ILE A 173 -5.19 -10.09 -5.52
C ILE A 173 -5.51 -9.15 -6.68
N ILE A 174 -6.61 -8.40 -6.60
CA ILE A 174 -6.96 -7.39 -7.62
C ILE A 174 -5.89 -6.29 -7.66
N MET A 175 -5.43 -5.84 -6.50
CA MET A 175 -4.35 -4.83 -6.41
C MET A 175 -3.02 -5.37 -6.92
N ALA A 176 -2.69 -6.64 -6.62
CA ALA A 176 -1.50 -7.30 -7.13
C ALA A 176 -1.51 -7.42 -8.66
N GLN A 177 -2.63 -7.80 -9.25
CA GLN A 177 -2.80 -7.85 -10.70
C GLN A 177 -2.63 -6.46 -11.32
N ARG A 178 -3.29 -5.45 -10.75
CA ARG A 178 -3.19 -4.07 -11.22
C ARG A 178 -1.76 -3.55 -11.16
N SER A 179 -1.05 -3.76 -10.04
CA SER A 179 0.36 -3.38 -9.91
C SER A 179 1.24 -4.08 -10.95
N PHE A 180 0.99 -5.37 -11.20
CA PHE A 180 1.71 -6.14 -12.22
C PHE A 180 1.52 -5.53 -13.61
N ASP A 181 0.28 -5.18 -13.97
CA ASP A 181 -0.07 -4.60 -15.26
C ASP A 181 0.56 -3.20 -15.42
N GLU A 182 0.49 -2.34 -14.40
CA GLU A 182 1.09 -1.00 -14.39
C GLU A 182 2.63 -1.06 -14.50
N LEU A 183 3.28 -1.98 -13.78
CA LEU A 183 4.74 -2.17 -13.89
C LEU A 183 5.14 -2.76 -15.24
N SER A 184 4.32 -3.62 -15.83
CA SER A 184 4.53 -4.15 -17.18
C SER A 184 4.46 -3.04 -18.22
N ASP A 185 3.46 -2.13 -18.12
CA ASP A 185 3.33 -0.96 -18.98
C ASP A 185 4.54 -0.01 -18.83
N PHE A 186 4.98 0.22 -17.57
CA PHE A 186 6.19 1.00 -17.29
C PHE A 186 7.43 0.43 -18.01
N ILE A 187 7.71 -0.87 -17.86
CA ILE A 187 8.88 -1.50 -18.47
C ILE A 187 8.80 -1.45 -20.00
N SER A 188 7.60 -1.62 -20.56
CA SER A 188 7.37 -1.54 -22.00
C SER A 188 7.65 -0.16 -22.58
N ARG A 189 7.27 0.92 -21.86
CA ARG A 189 7.44 2.31 -22.30
C ARG A 189 8.84 2.86 -22.04
N TYR A 190 9.46 2.43 -20.95
CA TYR A 190 10.73 2.96 -20.46
C TYR A 190 11.75 1.85 -20.19
N PRO A 191 12.14 1.04 -21.22
CA PRO A 191 12.98 -0.14 -21.03
C PRO A 191 14.38 0.19 -20.50
N ASP A 192 14.89 1.39 -20.77
CA ASP A 192 16.23 1.86 -20.36
C ASP A 192 16.22 2.62 -19.02
N SER A 193 15.10 2.69 -18.34
CA SER A 193 15.00 3.38 -17.05
C SER A 193 15.78 2.65 -15.94
N ASN A 194 16.47 3.42 -15.11
CA ASN A 194 17.22 2.91 -13.94
C ASN A 194 16.31 2.17 -12.93
N TYR A 195 14.99 2.35 -12.99
CA TYR A 195 14.01 1.70 -12.11
C TYR A 195 13.54 0.32 -12.63
N VAL A 196 13.91 -0.06 -13.87
CA VAL A 196 13.49 -1.33 -14.48
C VAL A 196 13.95 -2.56 -13.68
N PRO A 197 15.20 -2.64 -13.17
CA PRO A 197 15.61 -3.80 -12.36
C PRO A 197 14.73 -4.00 -11.12
N HIS A 198 14.44 -2.92 -10.40
CA HIS A 198 13.57 -2.98 -9.22
C HIS A 198 12.11 -3.34 -9.59
N ALA A 199 11.58 -2.76 -10.67
CA ALA A 199 10.24 -3.10 -11.16
C ALA A 199 10.13 -4.60 -11.54
N LYS A 200 11.15 -5.17 -12.19
CA LYS A 200 11.21 -6.59 -12.50
C LYS A 200 11.20 -7.49 -11.25
N GLN A 201 11.97 -7.13 -10.22
CA GLN A 201 11.94 -7.87 -8.94
C GLN A 201 10.54 -7.81 -8.31
N ARG A 202 9.92 -6.63 -8.29
CA ARG A 202 8.54 -6.49 -7.79
C ARG A 202 7.55 -7.33 -8.59
N MET A 203 7.67 -7.36 -9.92
CA MET A 203 6.82 -8.18 -10.80
C MET A 203 7.00 -9.69 -10.55
N ILE A 204 8.22 -10.17 -10.28
CA ILE A 204 8.45 -11.57 -9.89
C ILE A 204 7.67 -11.90 -8.61
N TYR A 205 7.74 -11.04 -7.60
CA TYR A 205 6.98 -11.21 -6.36
C TYR A 205 5.46 -11.25 -6.60
N LEU A 206 4.93 -10.28 -7.34
CA LEU A 206 3.49 -10.21 -7.67
C LEU A 206 3.03 -11.43 -8.45
N ARG A 207 3.80 -11.87 -9.46
CA ARG A 207 3.51 -13.08 -10.23
C ARG A 207 3.44 -14.33 -9.35
N ASN A 208 4.37 -14.48 -8.41
CA ASN A 208 4.36 -15.60 -7.48
C ASN A 208 3.13 -15.54 -6.55
N LEU A 209 2.75 -14.36 -6.08
CA LEU A 209 1.55 -14.16 -5.27
C LEU A 209 0.27 -14.53 -6.02
N LEU A 210 0.14 -14.09 -7.28
CA LEU A 210 -0.98 -14.44 -8.17
C LEU A 210 -1.04 -15.94 -8.41
N ALA A 211 0.10 -16.59 -8.67
CA ALA A 211 0.16 -18.04 -8.89
C ALA A 211 -0.27 -18.83 -7.65
N VAL A 212 0.16 -18.41 -6.44
CA VAL A 212 -0.29 -19.01 -5.16
C VAL A 212 -1.81 -18.92 -5.04
N HIS A 213 -2.40 -17.77 -5.35
CA HIS A 213 -3.86 -17.61 -5.31
C HIS A 213 -4.57 -18.53 -6.27
N GLU A 214 -4.11 -18.63 -7.53
CA GLU A 214 -4.74 -19.51 -8.54
C GLU A 214 -4.69 -20.99 -8.14
N ILE A 215 -3.56 -21.44 -7.57
CA ILE A 215 -3.45 -22.82 -7.03
C ILE A 215 -4.40 -23.03 -5.84
N TYR A 216 -4.56 -22.03 -4.99
CA TYR A 216 -5.54 -22.07 -3.91
C TYR A 216 -6.97 -22.28 -4.42
N VAL A 217 -7.35 -21.51 -5.40
CA VAL A 217 -8.69 -21.60 -6.00
C VAL A 217 -8.86 -22.94 -6.75
N ALA A 218 -7.81 -23.39 -7.45
CA ALA A 218 -7.84 -24.69 -8.14
C ALA A 218 -8.03 -25.86 -7.15
N ASP A 219 -7.29 -25.86 -6.04
CA ASP A 219 -7.42 -26.87 -4.99
C ASP A 219 -8.80 -26.88 -4.33
N PHE A 220 -9.38 -25.69 -4.11
CA PHE A 220 -10.75 -25.55 -3.62
C PHE A 220 -11.77 -26.19 -4.58
N TYR A 221 -11.60 -26.02 -5.91
CA TYR A 221 -12.46 -26.65 -6.90
C TYR A 221 -12.24 -28.16 -6.98
N MET A 222 -11.00 -28.65 -6.87
CA MET A 222 -10.70 -30.08 -6.79
C MET A 222 -11.45 -30.74 -5.63
N LYS A 223 -11.41 -30.15 -4.44
CA LYS A 223 -12.11 -30.64 -3.23
C LYS A 223 -13.63 -30.70 -3.38
N ARG A 224 -14.20 -29.90 -4.28
CA ARG A 224 -15.64 -29.85 -4.55
C ARG A 224 -16.06 -30.70 -5.75
N GLY A 225 -15.14 -31.42 -6.39
CA GLY A 225 -15.41 -32.19 -7.58
C GLY A 225 -15.66 -31.34 -8.84
N ALA A 226 -15.36 -30.05 -8.80
CA ALA A 226 -15.52 -29.12 -9.92
C ALA A 226 -14.25 -29.12 -10.80
N TYR A 227 -13.89 -30.28 -11.33
CA TYR A 227 -12.62 -30.55 -12.00
C TYR A 227 -12.35 -29.65 -13.21
N LEU A 228 -13.36 -29.30 -14.01
CA LEU A 228 -13.20 -28.38 -15.14
C LEU A 228 -12.82 -26.97 -14.70
N ALA A 229 -13.37 -26.50 -13.56
CA ALA A 229 -13.01 -25.21 -12.99
C ALA A 229 -11.57 -25.22 -12.43
N ALA A 230 -11.17 -26.33 -11.79
CA ALA A 230 -9.80 -26.52 -11.32
C ALA A 230 -8.79 -26.52 -12.48
N ILE A 231 -9.10 -27.23 -13.58
CA ILE A 231 -8.30 -27.23 -14.82
C ILE A 231 -8.12 -25.81 -15.36
N GLY A 232 -9.19 -25.02 -15.41
CA GLY A 232 -9.12 -23.62 -15.87
C GLY A 232 -8.12 -22.78 -15.07
N ARG A 233 -8.14 -22.92 -13.73
CA ARG A 233 -7.22 -22.20 -12.84
C ARG A 233 -5.77 -22.70 -12.97
N ALA A 234 -5.57 -24.02 -12.98
CA ALA A 234 -4.24 -24.60 -13.12
C ALA A 234 -3.61 -24.28 -14.50
N LYS A 235 -4.40 -24.33 -15.58
CA LYS A 235 -3.96 -23.89 -16.91
C LYS A 235 -3.52 -22.44 -16.93
N TYR A 236 -4.27 -21.55 -16.28
CA TYR A 236 -3.91 -20.15 -16.19
C TYR A 236 -2.50 -19.95 -15.60
N VAL A 237 -2.15 -20.71 -14.54
CA VAL A 237 -0.80 -20.67 -13.97
C VAL A 237 0.27 -21.11 -14.98
N VAL A 238 0.03 -22.22 -15.69
CA VAL A 238 1.01 -22.77 -16.64
C VAL A 238 1.21 -21.83 -17.84
N GLU A 239 0.12 -21.23 -18.34
CA GLU A 239 0.11 -20.44 -19.56
C GLU A 239 0.51 -18.96 -19.32
N HIS A 240 0.07 -18.34 -18.22
CA HIS A 240 0.22 -16.90 -17.98
C HIS A 240 1.19 -16.56 -16.84
N LEU A 241 1.43 -17.49 -15.92
CA LEU A 241 2.32 -17.30 -14.78
C LEU A 241 3.46 -18.36 -14.77
N PRO A 242 4.13 -18.61 -15.91
CA PRO A 242 5.19 -19.60 -15.98
C PRO A 242 6.38 -19.20 -15.10
N ASN A 243 7.26 -20.16 -14.82
CA ASN A 243 8.47 -19.99 -14.02
C ASN A 243 8.17 -19.49 -12.58
N THR A 244 7.03 -19.90 -12.02
CA THR A 244 6.72 -19.71 -10.61
C THR A 244 6.93 -21.02 -9.84
N PRO A 245 7.22 -20.96 -8.52
CA PRO A 245 7.29 -22.15 -7.66
C PRO A 245 5.98 -22.96 -7.66
N GLN A 246 4.87 -22.39 -8.11
CA GLN A 246 3.55 -23.00 -8.19
C GLN A 246 3.31 -23.78 -9.47
N THR A 247 4.14 -23.62 -10.50
CA THR A 247 3.99 -24.31 -11.79
C THR A 247 3.92 -25.84 -11.66
N PRO A 248 4.78 -26.53 -10.87
CA PRO A 248 4.65 -27.98 -10.70
C PRO A 248 3.36 -28.40 -9.98
N PHE A 249 2.86 -27.58 -9.03
CA PHE A 249 1.55 -27.84 -8.41
C PHE A 249 0.41 -27.68 -9.40
N ALA A 250 0.47 -26.68 -10.30
CA ALA A 250 -0.51 -26.53 -11.37
C ALA A 250 -0.54 -27.74 -12.28
N LEU A 251 0.63 -28.21 -12.72
CA LEU A 251 0.75 -29.41 -13.56
C LEU A 251 0.21 -30.68 -12.85
N SER A 252 0.49 -30.83 -11.54
CA SER A 252 -0.05 -31.96 -10.78
C SER A 252 -1.57 -31.93 -10.66
N ILE A 253 -2.18 -30.75 -10.51
CA ILE A 253 -3.65 -30.59 -10.52
C ILE A 253 -4.22 -30.98 -11.90
N LEU A 254 -3.56 -30.54 -12.99
CA LEU A 254 -3.99 -30.92 -14.35
C LEU A 254 -3.94 -32.43 -14.55
N VAL A 255 -2.85 -33.09 -14.12
CA VAL A 255 -2.73 -34.57 -14.21
C VAL A 255 -3.85 -35.24 -13.44
N GLU A 256 -4.07 -34.86 -12.17
CA GLU A 256 -5.11 -35.47 -11.34
C GLU A 256 -6.53 -35.21 -11.88
N ALA A 257 -6.83 -33.99 -12.30
CA ALA A 257 -8.16 -33.66 -12.84
C ALA A 257 -8.45 -34.32 -14.17
N TYR A 258 -7.47 -34.44 -15.07
CA TYR A 258 -7.64 -35.15 -16.33
C TYR A 258 -7.73 -36.66 -16.15
N ASP A 259 -7.07 -37.25 -15.17
CA ASP A 259 -7.21 -38.66 -14.81
C ASP A 259 -8.61 -38.96 -14.30
N ILE A 260 -9.16 -38.15 -13.41
CA ILE A 260 -10.52 -38.29 -12.86
C ILE A 260 -11.59 -38.15 -13.97
N LEU A 261 -11.36 -37.27 -14.94
CA LEU A 261 -12.28 -37.02 -16.05
C LEU A 261 -12.12 -37.99 -17.22
N ASP A 262 -11.23 -38.99 -17.13
CA ASP A 262 -10.92 -39.97 -18.17
C ASP A 262 -10.42 -39.34 -19.49
N TYR A 263 -9.50 -38.37 -19.37
CA TYR A 263 -8.77 -37.77 -20.49
C TYR A 263 -7.29 -38.19 -20.51
N PRO A 264 -6.95 -39.46 -20.81
CA PRO A 264 -5.60 -40.01 -20.65
C PRO A 264 -4.55 -39.29 -21.50
N LYS A 265 -4.90 -38.84 -22.70
CA LYS A 265 -3.96 -38.09 -23.57
C LYS A 265 -3.51 -36.78 -22.94
N LEU A 266 -4.43 -36.03 -22.35
CA LEU A 266 -4.12 -34.75 -21.70
C LEU A 266 -3.38 -34.98 -20.39
N ARG A 267 -3.76 -35.98 -19.59
CA ARG A 267 -3.02 -36.42 -18.42
C ARG A 267 -1.56 -36.70 -18.75
N ASP A 268 -1.31 -37.56 -19.74
CA ASP A 268 0.03 -38.04 -20.11
C ASP A 268 0.93 -36.90 -20.62
N VAL A 269 0.36 -35.96 -21.39
CA VAL A 269 1.09 -34.77 -21.84
C VAL A 269 1.54 -33.92 -20.65
N ASN A 270 0.63 -33.60 -19.70
CA ASN A 270 0.97 -32.78 -18.52
C ASN A 270 1.92 -33.50 -17.59
N LEU A 271 1.78 -34.80 -17.40
CA LEU A 271 2.71 -35.66 -16.66
C LEU A 271 4.13 -35.64 -17.26
N LYS A 272 4.24 -35.72 -18.57
CA LYS A 272 5.52 -35.63 -19.29
C LYS A 272 6.17 -34.27 -19.08
N ILE A 273 5.39 -33.16 -19.17
CA ILE A 273 5.87 -31.82 -18.97
C ILE A 273 6.37 -31.68 -17.52
N LEU A 274 5.60 -32.17 -16.55
CA LEU A 274 5.97 -32.12 -15.13
C LEU A 274 7.30 -32.83 -14.87
N ASN A 275 7.42 -34.08 -15.28
CA ASN A 275 8.62 -34.90 -15.06
C ASN A 275 9.87 -34.34 -15.77
N SER A 276 9.69 -33.75 -16.97
CA SER A 276 10.80 -33.19 -17.74
C SER A 276 11.34 -31.88 -17.15
N ASN A 277 10.47 -31.03 -16.60
CA ASN A 277 10.88 -29.71 -16.11
C ASN A 277 11.09 -29.67 -14.60
N PHE A 278 10.48 -30.59 -13.85
CA PHE A 278 10.52 -30.63 -12.39
C PHE A 278 10.78 -32.07 -11.90
N PRO A 279 11.95 -32.65 -12.20
CA PRO A 279 12.23 -34.08 -11.88
C PRO A 279 12.22 -34.36 -10.37
N ASP A 280 12.53 -33.36 -9.54
CA ASP A 280 12.54 -33.49 -8.08
C ASP A 280 11.15 -33.31 -7.45
N PHE A 281 10.11 -33.03 -8.25
CA PHE A 281 8.75 -32.86 -7.74
C PHE A 281 8.05 -34.20 -7.59
N ASP A 282 7.85 -34.63 -6.34
CA ASP A 282 7.13 -35.88 -6.06
C ASP A 282 5.61 -35.70 -6.25
N ILE A 283 5.12 -36.14 -7.40
CA ILE A 283 3.71 -36.09 -7.75
C ILE A 283 2.84 -36.91 -6.78
N ASN A 284 3.33 -38.06 -6.29
CA ASN A 284 2.57 -38.94 -5.42
C ASN A 284 2.31 -38.34 -4.03
N GLN A 285 3.20 -37.50 -3.57
CA GLN A 285 3.01 -36.73 -2.33
C GLN A 285 2.01 -35.59 -2.49
N ASN A 286 1.74 -35.13 -3.70
CA ASN A 286 0.96 -33.92 -3.99
C ASN A 286 -0.35 -34.20 -4.78
N LEU A 287 -0.58 -35.43 -5.24
CA LEU A 287 -1.80 -35.81 -5.97
C LEU A 287 -3.05 -35.85 -5.09
N SER A 288 -2.96 -36.23 -3.82
CA SER A 288 -4.15 -36.27 -3.00
C SER A 288 -4.50 -34.89 -2.44
N VAL A 289 -5.74 -34.45 -2.69
CA VAL A 289 -6.33 -33.22 -2.16
C VAL A 289 -6.18 -33.12 -0.64
N GLU A 290 -6.23 -34.26 0.08
CA GLU A 290 -6.01 -34.31 1.54
C GLU A 290 -4.55 -34.07 1.98
N LYS A 291 -3.57 -34.38 1.10
CA LYS A 291 -2.14 -34.25 1.41
C LYS A 291 -1.53 -32.90 1.01
N ARG A 292 -2.24 -32.09 0.23
CA ARG A 292 -1.78 -30.75 -0.14
C ARG A 292 -1.76 -29.83 1.06
N SER A 293 -0.60 -29.73 1.70
CA SER A 293 -0.43 -28.84 2.83
C SER A 293 -0.27 -27.38 2.36
N TRP A 294 -1.23 -26.54 2.70
CA TRP A 294 -1.19 -25.08 2.49
C TRP A 294 0.10 -24.45 2.96
N LYS A 295 0.61 -24.89 4.13
CA LYS A 295 1.87 -24.38 4.67
C LYS A 295 3.02 -24.58 3.70
N ARG A 296 3.04 -25.70 2.95
CA ARG A 296 4.10 -26.01 2.00
C ARG A 296 3.99 -25.18 0.73
N ILE A 297 2.77 -24.93 0.22
CA ILE A 297 2.54 -24.07 -0.95
C ILE A 297 2.91 -22.61 -0.63
N LEU A 298 2.50 -22.11 0.52
CA LEU A 298 2.83 -20.78 1.01
C LEU A 298 4.33 -20.60 1.28
N THR A 299 4.99 -21.59 1.90
CA THR A 299 6.43 -21.47 2.21
C THR A 299 7.30 -21.49 0.96
N LEU A 300 6.98 -22.28 -0.06
CA LEU A 300 7.74 -22.29 -1.33
C LEU A 300 7.57 -20.98 -2.13
N GLY A 301 6.44 -20.25 -1.96
CA GLY A 301 6.21 -18.96 -2.60
C GLY A 301 6.71 -17.74 -1.81
N LEU A 302 6.79 -17.87 -0.48
CA LEU A 302 7.10 -16.76 0.42
C LEU A 302 8.52 -16.80 1.02
N LEU A 303 9.21 -17.95 0.97
CA LEU A 303 10.58 -18.05 1.46
C LEU A 303 11.61 -17.35 0.55
N GLY A 304 11.23 -16.93 -0.63
CA GLY A 304 11.96 -15.96 -1.43
C GLY A 304 11.65 -14.52 -1.00
N LYS A 305 11.52 -14.22 0.28
CA LYS A 305 11.55 -12.85 0.79
C LYS A 305 12.96 -12.27 0.58
N GLU A 306 13.29 -12.07 -0.69
CA GLU A 306 14.26 -11.06 -1.04
C GLU A 306 13.68 -9.74 -0.51
N LYS A 307 14.44 -9.09 0.33
CA LYS A 307 14.09 -7.80 0.92
C LYS A 307 13.92 -6.83 -0.23
N ILE A 308 12.66 -6.62 -0.67
CA ILE A 308 12.38 -5.66 -1.74
C ILE A 308 12.82 -4.31 -1.19
N GLU A 309 13.86 -3.75 -1.80
CA GLU A 309 14.37 -2.44 -1.42
C GLU A 309 13.27 -1.38 -1.59
N LYS A 310 13.28 -0.38 -0.70
CA LYS A 310 12.37 0.75 -0.84
C LYS A 310 12.69 1.50 -2.13
N PRO A 311 11.69 2.11 -2.79
CA PRO A 311 11.94 2.90 -3.99
C PRO A 311 12.96 4.00 -3.70
N THR A 312 13.90 4.16 -4.62
CA THR A 312 14.86 5.26 -4.55
C THR A 312 14.17 6.60 -4.83
N PRO A 313 14.50 7.66 -4.08
CA PRO A 313 14.00 9.00 -4.38
C PRO A 313 14.45 9.45 -5.77
N LEU A 314 13.75 10.44 -6.32
CA LEU A 314 14.18 11.13 -7.53
C LEU A 314 15.61 11.67 -7.32
N THR A 315 16.50 11.29 -8.20
CA THR A 315 17.80 11.98 -8.33
C THR A 315 17.53 13.30 -9.05
N PRO A 316 18.03 14.43 -8.53
CA PRO A 316 17.85 15.75 -9.13
C PRO A 316 18.44 15.85 -10.53
#